data_ed1664861f78a6bb16250c71ebec28e4
#
_entry.id   ed1664861f78a6bb16250c71ebec28e4
#
_cell.length_a   1.000
_cell.length_b   1.000
_cell.length_c   1.000
_cell.angle_alpha   90.00
_cell.angle_beta   90.00
_cell.angle_gamma   90.00
#
_symmetry.space_group_name_H-M   'P 1'
#
loop_
_entity.id
_entity.type
_entity.pdbx_description
1 polymer ?
#
loop_
_entity_poly.entity_id
_entity_poly.type
_entity_poly.pdbx_seq_one_letter_code
_entity_poly.pdbx_strand_id
1 'polypeptide(L)'
;MRGQPYPIGLLMFMIASVLLHSCSGTEAYYDVVVVGGGAGGTSAGIQSARSGASVLIVEETPWLGGMLTSAGVSAFDGNYRLRGGLFGEFCDSLAGRYGGYEALKTGWVSNILFEPKVGAEIFMNLAGPLDGLSLAMETGCVQAEKLDEGWRLTLDGPDGRRCVRAGILIDGTELGDIAAMCGVPCNSSPVDTIAAVQDLTYVITAQDFGAGSDKTIPCPEGYDAKLYEDCLSRGHSVDMMLSYGRLPGGKIMLNWPIAGNDCYVKDVTRMPPSDRAVAVDSAKRVALGYLYYIQKELGLRNIGIAEDEYPTDDGLPMIPYYRDSRRIEGEVTFSLADIDRPYSNSLYRTAIAVGDYPVDHHHYRNPDWRDLPQLEFHPVPSFSVPFGVMVPKEAEDILVIEKAVSVTCVANGAIRLQPVVMEIGQAAGIAAAVAARRAGGAQPCLREVSVREVQEGILAAGGYLMPYLDITPDDPRFAAVQRIGATGIMRGDGRSVGWSNETWFRIDDPVREDEIFLDDYYPGKTLSDLGLPSLDSLTRGDFAVIIDSLLHPFESRQVTLTGALAE
;
A
#
# COMPACT_ATOMS: atom_id res chain seq x y z
N MET A 1 27.66 77.00 -2.13
CA MET A 1 28.13 76.83 -0.74
C MET A 1 27.62 75.50 -0.22
N ARG A 2 28.56 74.62 0.14
CA ARG A 2 28.52 73.46 1.00
C ARG A 2 27.39 72.45 0.80
N GLY A 3 27.75 71.36 0.04
CA GLY A 3 27.05 70.10 0.07
C GLY A 3 27.36 69.36 1.36
N GLN A 4 26.37 68.60 1.84
CA GLN A 4 26.59 67.52 2.83
C GLN A 4 26.39 66.16 2.18
N PRO A 5 27.21 65.14 2.55
CA PRO A 5 27.14 63.82 1.95
C PRO A 5 26.08 62.97 2.66
N TYR A 6 25.34 62.16 1.88
CA TYR A 6 24.46 61.11 2.36
C TYR A 6 25.26 59.90 2.84
N PRO A 7 24.90 59.25 3.95
CA PRO A 7 25.57 58.05 4.42
C PRO A 7 25.18 56.85 3.57
N ILE A 8 26.19 56.14 3.12
CA ILE A 8 26.07 54.83 2.46
C ILE A 8 25.55 53.83 3.48
N GLY A 9 24.31 53.40 3.27
CA GLY A 9 23.69 52.33 4.05
C GLY A 9 24.40 51.00 3.78
N LEU A 10 24.98 50.44 4.82
CA LEU A 10 25.58 49.11 4.86
C LEU A 10 24.48 48.05 4.69
N LEU A 11 24.42 47.44 3.51
CA LEU A 11 23.55 46.30 3.23
C LEU A 11 24.14 45.09 3.96
N MET A 12 23.65 44.80 5.18
CA MET A 12 23.94 43.55 5.88
C MET A 12 23.31 42.40 5.12
N PHE A 13 24.09 41.64 4.37
CA PHE A 13 23.77 40.30 3.96
C PHE A 13 23.70 39.43 5.23
N MET A 14 22.47 39.13 5.70
CA MET A 14 22.27 38.00 6.59
C MET A 14 22.48 36.72 5.78
N ILE A 15 23.69 36.19 5.82
CA ILE A 15 23.98 34.81 5.47
C ILE A 15 23.32 33.99 6.58
N ALA A 16 22.16 33.38 6.29
CA ALA A 16 21.61 32.31 7.10
C ALA A 16 22.64 31.17 7.07
N SER A 17 23.44 31.08 8.13
CA SER A 17 24.26 29.90 8.37
C SER A 17 23.31 28.73 8.65
N VAL A 18 23.02 27.94 7.62
CA VAL A 18 22.55 26.59 7.81
C VAL A 18 23.66 25.88 8.57
N LEU A 19 23.44 25.69 9.87
CA LEU A 19 24.30 24.87 10.70
C LEU A 19 24.19 23.44 10.13
N LEU A 20 25.10 23.10 9.24
CA LEU A 20 25.42 21.73 8.87
C LEU A 20 25.94 21.06 10.14
N HIS A 21 25.04 20.45 10.90
CA HIS A 21 25.43 19.53 11.95
C HIS A 21 25.99 18.30 11.23
N SER A 22 27.30 18.28 11.06
CA SER A 22 28.04 17.11 10.59
C SER A 22 27.79 15.97 11.59
N CYS A 23 27.21 14.87 11.13
CA CYS A 23 27.17 13.64 11.90
C CYS A 23 28.62 13.23 12.20
N SER A 24 29.04 13.32 13.46
CA SER A 24 30.38 12.95 13.90
C SER A 24 30.37 11.49 14.39
N GLY A 25 30.75 10.56 13.53
CA GLY A 25 30.83 9.13 13.85
C GLY A 25 30.90 8.27 12.57
N THR A 26 31.23 6.99 12.72
CA THR A 26 31.10 6.03 11.62
C THR A 26 29.61 5.81 11.32
N GLU A 27 29.17 6.19 10.11
CA GLU A 27 27.79 6.01 9.66
C GLU A 27 27.52 4.50 9.50
N ALA A 28 26.43 4.02 10.08
CA ALA A 28 25.99 2.65 9.83
C ALA A 28 25.53 2.50 8.37
N TYR A 29 25.91 1.39 7.75
CA TYR A 29 25.51 1.05 6.39
C TYR A 29 24.47 -0.07 6.43
N TYR A 30 23.44 0.05 5.61
CA TYR A 30 22.42 -0.96 5.35
C TYR A 30 22.30 -1.18 3.84
N ASP A 31 22.10 -2.42 3.42
CA ASP A 31 21.82 -2.73 2.02
C ASP A 31 20.54 -2.04 1.57
N VAL A 32 19.54 -2.02 2.47
CA VAL A 32 18.21 -1.44 2.23
C VAL A 32 17.81 -0.57 3.42
N VAL A 33 17.39 0.66 3.16
CA VAL A 33 16.68 1.49 4.15
C VAL A 33 15.26 1.74 3.64
N VAL A 34 14.28 1.36 4.47
CA VAL A 34 12.87 1.65 4.23
C VAL A 34 12.47 2.82 5.11
N VAL A 35 12.02 3.92 4.51
CA VAL A 35 11.49 5.06 5.26
C VAL A 35 9.99 5.06 5.16
N GLY A 36 9.32 4.98 6.32
CA GLY A 36 7.90 4.74 6.48
C GLY A 36 7.62 3.25 6.75
N GLY A 37 7.29 2.94 8.01
CA GLY A 37 6.89 1.61 8.47
C GLY A 37 5.39 1.35 8.33
N GLY A 38 4.75 1.89 7.29
CA GLY A 38 3.38 1.56 6.92
C GLY A 38 3.19 0.07 6.60
N ALA A 39 2.01 -0.34 6.16
CA ALA A 39 1.76 -1.75 5.85
C ALA A 39 2.69 -2.26 4.74
N GLY A 40 2.88 -1.49 3.68
CA GLY A 40 3.82 -1.79 2.60
C GLY A 40 5.27 -1.69 3.04
N GLY A 41 5.65 -0.61 3.76
CA GLY A 41 7.02 -0.42 4.24
C GLY A 41 7.47 -1.50 5.22
N THR A 42 6.60 -1.91 6.14
CA THR A 42 6.85 -3.04 7.05
C THR A 42 7.03 -4.33 6.26
N SER A 43 6.16 -4.60 5.28
CA SER A 43 6.25 -5.78 4.41
C SER A 43 7.55 -5.78 3.60
N ALA A 44 7.97 -4.61 3.09
CA ALA A 44 9.22 -4.47 2.34
C ALA A 44 10.44 -4.76 3.22
N GLY A 45 10.48 -4.20 4.43
CA GLY A 45 11.59 -4.42 5.36
C GLY A 45 11.70 -5.87 5.80
N ILE A 46 10.58 -6.50 6.20
CA ILE A 46 10.52 -7.92 6.59
C ILE A 46 11.03 -8.79 5.44
N GLN A 47 10.50 -8.58 4.23
CA GLN A 47 10.87 -9.42 3.11
C GLN A 47 12.30 -9.18 2.63
N SER A 48 12.82 -7.96 2.68
CA SER A 48 14.23 -7.69 2.37
C SER A 48 15.16 -8.46 3.31
N ALA A 49 14.88 -8.45 4.62
CA ALA A 49 15.66 -9.18 5.61
C ALA A 49 15.56 -10.70 5.40
N ARG A 50 14.37 -11.25 5.18
CA ARG A 50 14.16 -12.66 4.83
C ARG A 50 14.90 -13.07 3.56
N SER A 51 15.10 -12.14 2.64
CA SER A 51 15.88 -12.34 1.40
C SER A 51 17.40 -12.13 1.59
N GLY A 52 17.85 -11.88 2.82
CA GLY A 52 19.26 -11.85 3.21
C GLY A 52 19.94 -10.48 3.18
N ALA A 53 19.20 -9.39 3.00
CA ALA A 53 19.74 -8.03 3.07
C ALA A 53 19.86 -7.54 4.52
N SER A 54 20.81 -6.64 4.80
CA SER A 54 20.83 -5.83 6.01
C SER A 54 19.87 -4.66 5.85
N VAL A 55 18.91 -4.50 6.78
CA VAL A 55 17.76 -3.61 6.60
C VAL A 55 17.58 -2.69 7.80
N LEU A 56 17.20 -1.43 7.53
CA LEU A 56 16.67 -0.51 8.53
C LEU A 56 15.27 -0.07 8.10
N ILE A 57 14.26 -0.25 8.97
CA ILE A 57 12.97 0.45 8.84
C ILE A 57 13.02 1.69 9.74
N VAL A 58 12.65 2.84 9.17
CA VAL A 58 12.51 4.13 9.86
C VAL A 58 11.02 4.47 9.91
N GLU A 59 10.46 4.62 11.11
CA GLU A 59 9.03 4.90 11.31
C GLU A 59 8.82 6.03 12.32
N GLU A 60 7.99 7.00 11.95
CA GLU A 60 7.73 8.20 12.77
C GLU A 60 6.88 7.92 14.01
N THR A 61 6.08 6.87 13.99
CA THR A 61 5.21 6.46 15.10
C THR A 61 5.85 5.34 15.94
N PRO A 62 5.37 5.05 17.14
CA PRO A 62 5.81 3.89 17.92
C PRO A 62 5.27 2.54 17.37
N TRP A 63 4.48 2.53 16.31
CA TRP A 63 3.85 1.33 15.74
C TRP A 63 4.21 1.13 14.27
N LEU A 64 4.43 -0.12 13.87
CA LEU A 64 4.46 -0.53 12.48
C LEU A 64 3.03 -0.76 11.94
N GLY A 65 2.85 -0.66 10.62
CA GLY A 65 1.59 -0.99 9.93
C GLY A 65 0.77 0.23 9.47
N GLY A 66 1.17 1.45 9.81
CA GLY A 66 0.62 2.71 9.28
C GLY A 66 -0.90 2.78 9.30
N MET A 67 -1.55 2.74 8.13
CA MET A 67 -2.99 2.82 7.99
C MET A 67 -3.74 1.77 8.83
N LEU A 68 -3.25 0.54 8.88
CA LEU A 68 -3.91 -0.57 9.59
C LEU A 68 -3.83 -0.43 11.13
N THR A 69 -2.87 0.34 11.61
CA THR A 69 -2.52 0.46 13.03
C THR A 69 -2.54 1.90 13.50
N SER A 70 -1.53 2.68 13.14
CA SER A 70 -1.32 4.07 13.60
C SER A 70 -2.44 5.03 13.17
N ALA A 71 -3.12 4.78 12.04
CA ALA A 71 -4.27 5.55 11.57
C ALA A 71 -5.63 4.93 11.95
N GLY A 72 -5.66 3.71 12.48
CA GLY A 72 -6.85 3.07 13.03
C GLY A 72 -7.84 2.48 12.02
N VAL A 73 -7.47 2.33 10.74
CA VAL A 73 -8.31 1.62 9.76
C VAL A 73 -7.98 0.12 9.81
N SER A 74 -8.49 -0.53 10.83
CA SER A 74 -8.19 -1.93 11.17
C SER A 74 -9.17 -2.91 10.51
N ALA A 75 -9.30 -2.78 9.20
CA ALA A 75 -10.15 -3.60 8.35
C ALA A 75 -9.47 -3.81 7.00
N PHE A 76 -9.56 -5.00 6.43
CA PHE A 76 -9.08 -5.28 5.08
C PHE A 76 -10.22 -5.24 4.07
N ASP A 77 -10.06 -4.43 3.04
CA ASP A 77 -10.92 -4.42 1.87
C ASP A 77 -10.27 -5.24 0.76
N GLY A 78 -10.96 -6.27 0.31
CA GLY A 78 -10.49 -7.17 -0.74
C GLY A 78 -9.56 -8.30 -0.25
N ASN A 79 -9.14 -9.12 -1.18
CA ASN A 79 -8.19 -10.24 -1.10
C ASN A 79 -8.47 -11.29 0.00
N TYR A 80 -9.62 -11.29 0.63
CA TYR A 80 -9.89 -12.23 1.72
C TYR A 80 -9.95 -13.71 1.28
N ARG A 81 -10.02 -13.98 -0.04
CA ARG A 81 -9.85 -15.30 -0.65
C ARG A 81 -8.49 -15.51 -1.32
N LEU A 82 -7.69 -14.45 -1.46
CA LEU A 82 -6.36 -14.43 -2.10
C LEU A 82 -5.26 -14.18 -1.05
N ARG A 83 -5.36 -14.88 0.10
CA ARG A 83 -4.41 -14.72 1.19
C ARG A 83 -3.11 -15.44 0.87
N GLY A 84 -2.08 -14.68 0.47
CA GLY A 84 -0.75 -15.20 0.16
C GLY A 84 0.35 -14.33 0.76
N GLY A 85 1.56 -14.89 0.82
CA GLY A 85 2.73 -14.17 1.30
C GLY A 85 2.56 -13.56 2.69
N LEU A 86 3.16 -12.39 2.91
CA LEU A 86 3.07 -11.69 4.21
C LEU A 86 1.65 -11.25 4.56
N PHE A 87 0.82 -10.91 3.58
CA PHE A 87 -0.59 -10.64 3.84
C PHE A 87 -1.31 -11.87 4.41
N GLY A 88 -1.06 -13.05 3.85
CA GLY A 88 -1.58 -14.32 4.36
C GLY A 88 -1.10 -14.60 5.79
N GLU A 89 0.20 -14.46 6.07
CA GLU A 89 0.77 -14.65 7.41
C GLU A 89 0.18 -13.69 8.45
N PHE A 90 -0.07 -12.43 8.07
CA PHE A 90 -0.73 -11.46 8.93
C PHE A 90 -2.16 -11.88 9.25
N CYS A 91 -2.93 -12.30 8.23
CA CYS A 91 -4.30 -12.79 8.41
C CYS A 91 -4.37 -14.05 9.27
N ASP A 92 -3.44 -15.00 9.08
CA ASP A 92 -3.34 -16.21 9.90
C ASP A 92 -3.01 -15.88 11.36
N SER A 93 -2.14 -14.89 11.59
CA SER A 93 -1.81 -14.40 12.92
C SER A 93 -3.02 -13.78 13.62
N LEU A 94 -3.82 -12.99 12.88
CA LEU A 94 -5.10 -12.45 13.39
C LEU A 94 -6.07 -13.60 13.73
N ALA A 95 -6.26 -14.55 12.81
CA ALA A 95 -7.14 -15.68 13.04
C ALA A 95 -6.69 -16.50 14.27
N GLY A 96 -5.38 -16.71 14.43
CA GLY A 96 -4.82 -17.35 15.62
C GLY A 96 -5.10 -16.58 16.91
N ARG A 97 -4.99 -15.24 16.86
CA ARG A 97 -5.22 -14.36 18.03
C ARG A 97 -6.68 -14.36 18.49
N TYR A 98 -7.63 -14.41 17.54
CA TYR A 98 -9.08 -14.28 17.84
C TYR A 98 -9.84 -15.61 17.80
N GLY A 99 -9.19 -16.74 17.53
CA GLY A 99 -9.80 -18.07 17.55
C GLY A 99 -10.42 -18.50 16.23
N GLY A 100 -9.98 -17.95 15.12
CA GLY A 100 -10.34 -18.35 13.76
C GLY A 100 -10.86 -17.20 12.90
N TYR A 101 -10.92 -17.42 11.59
CA TYR A 101 -11.36 -16.41 10.62
C TYR A 101 -12.80 -15.93 10.83
N GLU A 102 -13.70 -16.78 11.32
CA GLU A 102 -15.08 -16.39 11.58
C GLU A 102 -15.20 -15.36 12.72
N ALA A 103 -14.24 -15.35 13.67
CA ALA A 103 -14.20 -14.36 14.74
C ALA A 103 -13.76 -12.95 14.27
N LEU A 104 -13.26 -12.84 13.05
CA LEU A 104 -12.85 -11.56 12.44
C LEU A 104 -13.99 -10.86 11.70
N LYS A 105 -15.11 -11.56 11.43
CA LYS A 105 -16.28 -11.05 10.69
C LYS A 105 -17.27 -10.36 11.63
N THR A 106 -16.85 -9.32 12.30
CA THR A 106 -17.64 -8.68 13.38
C THR A 106 -18.39 -7.43 12.93
N GLY A 107 -17.91 -6.76 11.88
CA GLY A 107 -18.57 -5.64 11.22
C GLY A 107 -18.93 -5.99 9.78
N TRP A 108 -19.73 -5.15 9.12
CA TRP A 108 -20.12 -5.43 7.75
C TRP A 108 -19.26 -4.73 6.67
N VAL A 109 -18.33 -3.87 7.08
CA VAL A 109 -17.40 -3.22 6.15
C VAL A 109 -16.41 -4.21 5.55
N SER A 110 -16.02 -5.25 6.30
CA SER A 110 -14.97 -6.18 5.89
C SER A 110 -15.21 -7.59 6.45
N ASN A 111 -14.61 -8.59 5.81
CA ASN A 111 -14.54 -9.95 6.34
C ASN A 111 -13.39 -10.15 7.35
N ILE A 112 -12.49 -9.17 7.49
CA ILE A 112 -11.33 -9.23 8.38
C ILE A 112 -11.20 -7.89 9.11
N LEU A 113 -11.66 -7.86 10.35
CA LEU A 113 -11.53 -6.73 11.26
C LEU A 113 -10.71 -7.14 12.49
N PHE A 114 -10.03 -6.16 13.09
CA PHE A 114 -9.19 -6.38 14.26
C PHE A 114 -8.97 -5.06 15.01
N GLU A 115 -8.48 -5.10 16.26
CA GLU A 115 -8.06 -3.89 16.95
C GLU A 115 -6.72 -3.39 16.40
N PRO A 116 -6.54 -2.07 16.15
CA PRO A 116 -5.29 -1.47 15.68
C PRO A 116 -4.06 -1.89 16.48
N LYS A 117 -4.17 -1.93 17.80
CA LYS A 117 -3.10 -2.37 18.70
C LYS A 117 -2.66 -3.82 18.45
N VAL A 118 -3.63 -4.72 18.20
CA VAL A 118 -3.33 -6.13 17.88
C VAL A 118 -2.61 -6.23 16.53
N GLY A 119 -3.01 -5.43 15.56
CA GLY A 119 -2.30 -5.34 14.28
C GLY A 119 -0.85 -4.89 14.45
N ALA A 120 -0.61 -3.86 15.28
CA ALA A 120 0.74 -3.39 15.59
C ALA A 120 1.59 -4.46 16.30
N GLU A 121 1.02 -5.18 17.27
CA GLU A 121 1.68 -6.31 17.95
C GLU A 121 2.08 -7.41 16.94
N ILE A 122 1.21 -7.73 15.97
CA ILE A 122 1.51 -8.75 14.93
C ILE A 122 2.65 -8.28 14.04
N PHE A 123 2.64 -7.05 13.52
CA PHE A 123 3.74 -6.54 12.72
C PHE A 123 5.07 -6.55 13.48
N MET A 124 5.08 -6.15 14.75
CA MET A 124 6.26 -6.21 15.60
C MET A 124 6.75 -7.65 15.83
N ASN A 125 5.84 -8.62 15.98
CA ASN A 125 6.18 -10.04 16.13
C ASN A 125 6.75 -10.64 14.85
N LEU A 126 6.32 -10.17 13.68
CA LEU A 126 6.85 -10.60 12.38
C LEU A 126 8.22 -9.97 12.09
N ALA A 127 8.44 -8.72 12.49
CA ALA A 127 9.66 -7.97 12.22
C ALA A 127 10.77 -8.21 13.26
N GLY A 128 10.42 -8.13 14.54
CA GLY A 128 11.39 -8.11 15.65
C GLY A 128 12.35 -9.29 15.75
N PRO A 129 11.94 -10.54 15.45
CA PRO A 129 12.82 -11.70 15.53
C PRO A 129 13.78 -11.85 14.36
N LEU A 130 13.69 -11.04 13.31
CA LEU A 130 14.47 -11.23 12.09
C LEU A 130 15.91 -10.75 12.24
N ASP A 131 16.86 -11.64 12.02
CA ASP A 131 18.25 -11.27 11.86
C ASP A 131 18.43 -10.35 10.66
N GLY A 132 19.27 -9.33 10.81
CA GLY A 132 19.53 -8.35 9.74
C GLY A 132 18.50 -7.24 9.62
N LEU A 133 17.39 -7.25 10.36
CA LEU A 133 16.41 -6.18 10.43
C LEU A 133 16.59 -5.30 11.67
N SER A 134 16.79 -4.01 11.46
CA SER A 134 16.83 -2.98 12.51
C SER A 134 15.60 -2.09 12.40
N LEU A 135 15.10 -1.61 13.53
CA LEU A 135 13.97 -0.69 13.61
C LEU A 135 14.41 0.64 14.24
N ALA A 136 14.05 1.75 13.63
CA ALA A 136 14.18 3.10 14.18
C ALA A 136 12.78 3.69 14.31
N MET A 137 12.14 3.40 15.44
CA MET A 137 10.78 3.87 15.76
C MET A 137 10.83 5.32 16.27
N GLU A 138 9.70 6.02 16.19
CA GLU A 138 9.57 7.43 16.60
C GLU A 138 10.65 8.31 15.95
N THR A 139 11.05 7.96 14.71
CA THR A 139 12.19 8.54 13.99
C THR A 139 11.76 8.96 12.60
N GLY A 140 11.96 10.24 12.28
CA GLY A 140 11.72 10.78 10.94
C GLY A 140 13.01 10.87 10.11
N CYS A 141 12.90 10.79 8.79
CA CYS A 141 13.95 11.12 7.86
C CYS A 141 13.81 12.59 7.44
N VAL A 142 14.78 13.43 7.85
CA VAL A 142 14.73 14.87 7.60
C VAL A 142 15.54 15.31 6.38
N GLN A 143 16.40 14.43 5.86
CA GLN A 143 17.19 14.67 4.64
C GLN A 143 17.61 13.35 4.01
N ALA A 144 17.53 13.27 2.69
CA ALA A 144 18.13 12.22 1.88
C ALA A 144 19.07 12.88 0.85
N GLU A 145 20.32 12.45 0.86
CA GLU A 145 21.38 12.96 -0.02
C GLU A 145 21.87 11.82 -0.91
N LYS A 146 21.83 12.02 -2.23
CA LYS A 146 22.40 11.07 -3.18
C LYS A 146 23.93 11.14 -3.12
N LEU A 147 24.56 9.98 -2.97
CA LEU A 147 26.00 9.82 -3.02
C LEU A 147 26.43 9.19 -4.35
N ASP A 148 27.73 9.11 -4.60
CA ASP A 148 28.28 8.36 -5.75
C ASP A 148 27.84 6.89 -5.71
N GLU A 149 27.70 6.33 -4.47
CA GLU A 149 27.17 4.98 -4.24
C GLU A 149 26.09 5.04 -3.15
N GLY A 150 24.82 4.85 -3.55
CA GLY A 150 23.66 4.83 -2.67
C GLY A 150 23.28 6.20 -2.10
N TRP A 151 22.83 6.20 -0.86
CA TRP A 151 22.21 7.35 -0.18
C TRP A 151 22.79 7.58 1.20
N ARG A 152 22.84 8.83 1.61
CA ARG A 152 23.01 9.25 3.01
C ARG A 152 21.69 9.80 3.52
N LEU A 153 21.21 9.27 4.62
CA LEU A 153 19.98 9.72 5.28
C LEU A 153 20.31 10.36 6.62
N THR A 154 19.73 11.53 6.87
CA THR A 154 19.74 12.16 8.20
C THR A 154 18.43 11.84 8.89
N LEU A 155 18.52 11.11 9.98
CA LEU A 155 17.40 10.68 10.81
C LEU A 155 17.33 11.56 12.07
N ASP A 156 16.10 11.89 12.51
CA ASP A 156 15.81 12.65 13.72
C ASP A 156 14.84 11.86 14.59
N GLY A 157 15.26 11.45 15.75
CA GLY A 157 14.49 10.57 16.64
C GLY A 157 14.77 10.84 18.11
N PRO A 158 14.27 10.00 19.03
CA PRO A 158 14.40 10.18 20.47
C PRO A 158 15.84 10.31 20.96
N ASP A 159 16.78 9.63 20.31
CA ASP A 159 18.21 9.68 20.63
C ASP A 159 18.94 10.84 19.95
N GLY A 160 18.21 11.74 19.30
CA GLY A 160 18.74 12.86 18.54
C GLY A 160 19.07 12.50 17.08
N ARG A 161 19.74 13.45 16.39
CA ARG A 161 20.07 13.30 14.97
C ARG A 161 21.24 12.36 14.75
N ARG A 162 21.09 11.47 13.77
CA ARG A 162 22.15 10.59 13.29
C ARG A 162 22.09 10.41 11.77
N CYS A 163 23.21 10.02 11.16
CA CYS A 163 23.27 9.69 9.76
C CYS A 163 23.45 8.19 9.56
N VAL A 164 22.80 7.67 8.52
CA VAL A 164 22.97 6.29 8.06
C VAL A 164 23.18 6.28 6.55
N ARG A 165 23.80 5.21 6.04
CA ARG A 165 23.97 4.99 4.61
C ARG A 165 23.11 3.84 4.15
N ALA A 166 22.54 3.97 2.95
CA ALA A 166 21.73 2.96 2.28
C ALA A 166 22.29 2.66 0.89
N GLY A 167 22.38 1.38 0.54
CA GLY A 167 22.62 0.98 -0.85
C GLY A 167 21.38 1.26 -1.69
N ILE A 168 20.23 0.86 -1.18
CA ILE A 168 18.90 1.05 -1.80
C ILE A 168 17.98 1.75 -0.81
N LEU A 169 17.18 2.68 -1.30
CA LEU A 169 16.15 3.39 -0.55
C LEU A 169 14.77 2.90 -0.99
N ILE A 170 13.90 2.61 -0.03
CA ILE A 170 12.48 2.34 -0.29
C ILE A 170 11.66 3.44 0.38
N ASP A 171 10.90 4.20 -0.42
CA ASP A 171 9.90 5.14 0.10
C ASP A 171 8.61 4.40 0.41
N GLY A 172 8.38 4.13 1.70
CA GLY A 172 7.16 3.59 2.27
C GLY A 172 6.36 4.64 3.05
N THR A 173 6.63 5.93 2.84
CA THR A 173 5.86 7.00 3.50
C THR A 173 4.45 7.11 2.94
N GLU A 174 3.50 7.49 3.78
CA GLU A 174 2.08 7.60 3.41
C GLU A 174 1.84 8.52 2.19
N LEU A 175 2.68 9.53 2.00
CA LEU A 175 2.50 10.59 1.01
C LEU A 175 3.62 10.69 -0.03
N GLY A 176 4.56 9.73 -0.10
CA GLY A 176 5.69 9.77 -1.04
C GLY A 176 6.66 10.91 -0.74
N ASP A 177 6.87 11.20 0.54
CA ASP A 177 7.68 12.35 0.97
C ASP A 177 9.17 12.16 0.67
N ILE A 178 9.66 10.92 0.74
CA ILE A 178 11.06 10.60 0.43
C ILE A 178 11.32 10.68 -1.08
N ALA A 179 10.41 10.18 -1.90
CA ALA A 179 10.49 10.32 -3.35
C ALA A 179 10.57 11.80 -3.75
N ALA A 180 9.71 12.65 -3.17
CA ALA A 180 9.74 14.08 -3.40
C ALA A 180 11.05 14.72 -2.89
N MET A 181 11.56 14.31 -1.73
CA MET A 181 12.84 14.77 -1.16
C MET A 181 14.03 14.40 -2.05
N CYS A 182 13.98 13.22 -2.68
CA CYS A 182 14.98 12.74 -3.62
C CYS A 182 14.82 13.33 -5.04
N GLY A 183 13.84 14.18 -5.28
CA GLY A 183 13.60 14.81 -6.58
C GLY A 183 12.92 13.92 -7.61
N VAL A 184 12.31 12.79 -7.19
CA VAL A 184 11.53 11.93 -8.09
C VAL A 184 10.31 12.70 -8.60
N PRO A 185 10.07 12.78 -9.94
CA PRO A 185 8.90 13.43 -10.49
C PRO A 185 7.60 12.78 -10.01
N CYS A 186 6.66 13.61 -9.57
CA CYS A 186 5.37 13.16 -9.04
C CYS A 186 4.22 13.94 -9.67
N ASN A 187 3.07 13.27 -9.89
CA ASN A 187 1.84 13.83 -10.45
C ASN A 187 2.04 14.51 -11.82
N SER A 188 2.99 14.04 -12.60
CA SER A 188 3.34 14.58 -13.92
C SER A 188 3.06 13.61 -15.06
N SER A 189 2.50 12.44 -14.76
CA SER A 189 2.18 11.44 -15.79
C SER A 189 1.15 12.00 -16.79
N PRO A 190 1.43 11.96 -18.10
CA PRO A 190 0.54 12.49 -19.12
C PRO A 190 -0.77 11.71 -19.27
N VAL A 191 -0.84 10.50 -18.72
CA VAL A 191 -2.06 9.67 -18.73
C VAL A 191 -2.93 9.88 -17.50
N ASP A 192 -2.44 10.58 -16.48
CA ASP A 192 -3.19 10.91 -15.27
C ASP A 192 -3.67 12.36 -15.32
N THR A 193 -4.86 12.57 -15.87
CA THR A 193 -5.44 13.90 -16.08
C THR A 193 -6.20 14.44 -14.88
N ILE A 194 -6.36 13.65 -13.81
CA ILE A 194 -7.13 14.02 -12.62
C ILE A 194 -6.17 14.37 -11.50
N ALA A 195 -6.12 15.65 -11.16
CA ALA A 195 -5.29 16.18 -10.08
C ALA A 195 -5.95 16.14 -8.69
N ALA A 196 -7.20 15.67 -8.61
CA ALA A 196 -7.94 15.62 -7.35
C ALA A 196 -7.29 14.64 -6.36
N VAL A 197 -7.35 15.02 -5.08
CA VAL A 197 -6.94 14.19 -3.95
C VAL A 197 -8.20 13.75 -3.21
N GLN A 198 -8.27 12.46 -2.84
CA GLN A 198 -9.39 11.92 -2.09
C GLN A 198 -9.46 12.53 -0.68
N ASP A 199 -10.67 12.55 -0.12
CA ASP A 199 -10.90 12.95 1.26
C ASP A 199 -10.09 12.04 2.21
N LEU A 200 -9.43 12.63 3.19
CA LEU A 200 -8.79 11.88 4.27
C LEU A 200 -9.79 11.66 5.42
N THR A 201 -9.50 10.70 6.29
CA THR A 201 -10.29 10.46 7.49
C THR A 201 -9.41 10.44 8.73
N TYR A 202 -9.82 11.15 9.77
CA TYR A 202 -9.29 10.88 11.09
C TYR A 202 -10.21 9.86 11.76
N VAL A 203 -9.75 8.62 11.91
CA VAL A 203 -10.57 7.53 12.48
C VAL A 203 -10.66 7.70 13.99
N ILE A 204 -11.76 7.26 14.59
CA ILE A 204 -11.90 7.14 16.05
C ILE A 204 -12.20 5.69 16.38
N THR A 205 -11.38 5.06 17.20
CA THR A 205 -11.75 3.80 17.83
C THR A 205 -12.57 4.12 19.06
N ALA A 206 -13.87 3.83 18.98
CA ALA A 206 -14.83 4.07 20.03
C ALA A 206 -15.14 2.78 20.81
N GLN A 207 -15.76 2.95 21.97
CA GLN A 207 -16.22 1.86 22.82
C GLN A 207 -17.60 2.20 23.39
N ASP A 208 -18.46 1.18 23.56
CA ASP A 208 -19.69 1.28 24.32
C ASP A 208 -19.40 1.01 25.81
N PHE A 209 -19.57 2.02 26.64
CA PHE A 209 -19.36 1.95 28.09
C PHE A 209 -20.59 1.49 28.87
N GLY A 210 -21.64 1.08 28.16
CA GLY A 210 -22.87 0.52 28.72
C GLY A 210 -23.92 1.56 29.10
N ALA A 211 -25.14 1.08 29.25
CA ALA A 211 -26.30 1.91 29.56
C ALA A 211 -26.10 2.72 30.90
N GLY A 212 -26.36 4.00 30.83
CA GLY A 212 -26.22 4.93 31.99
C GLY A 212 -24.86 5.61 32.10
N SER A 213 -23.88 5.22 31.28
CA SER A 213 -22.61 5.95 31.16
C SER A 213 -22.81 7.25 30.39
N ASP A 214 -22.11 8.29 30.75
CA ASP A 214 -22.00 9.54 29.97
C ASP A 214 -20.53 9.80 29.65
N LYS A 215 -20.16 9.53 28.39
CA LYS A 215 -18.83 9.72 27.81
C LYS A 215 -18.81 10.90 26.83
N THR A 216 -19.81 11.79 26.93
CA THR A 216 -19.91 12.95 26.04
C THR A 216 -18.66 13.81 26.15
N ILE A 217 -17.97 13.97 25.02
CA ILE A 217 -16.78 14.81 24.92
C ILE A 217 -17.18 16.29 24.96
N PRO A 218 -16.27 17.22 25.31
CA PRO A 218 -16.50 18.66 25.16
C PRO A 218 -16.86 18.98 23.70
N CYS A 219 -17.75 19.97 23.50
CA CYS A 219 -18.11 20.43 22.15
C CYS A 219 -16.84 20.90 21.40
N PRO A 220 -16.47 20.26 20.27
CA PRO A 220 -15.29 20.65 19.51
C PRO A 220 -15.40 22.07 18.97
N GLU A 221 -14.27 22.75 18.85
CA GLU A 221 -14.20 24.08 18.26
C GLU A 221 -14.67 24.04 16.79
N GLY A 222 -15.56 24.97 16.42
CA GLY A 222 -16.12 25.06 15.07
C GLY A 222 -17.15 23.96 14.75
N TYR A 223 -17.68 23.24 15.75
CA TYR A 223 -18.71 22.23 15.53
C TYR A 223 -19.94 22.80 14.81
N ASP A 224 -20.33 22.13 13.74
CA ASP A 224 -21.58 22.38 13.00
C ASP A 224 -22.30 21.04 12.79
N ALA A 225 -23.46 20.88 13.44
CA ALA A 225 -24.27 19.66 13.32
C ALA A 225 -24.70 19.33 11.89
N LYS A 226 -24.83 20.37 11.04
CA LYS A 226 -25.24 20.20 9.61
C LYS A 226 -24.27 19.35 8.81
N LEU A 227 -22.99 19.30 9.20
CA LEU A 227 -22.00 18.45 8.53
C LEU A 227 -22.34 16.96 8.62
N TYR A 228 -23.14 16.55 9.63
CA TYR A 228 -23.39 15.16 9.98
C TYR A 228 -24.87 14.75 9.90
N GLU A 229 -25.79 15.70 9.63
CA GLU A 229 -27.25 15.45 9.64
C GLU A 229 -27.68 14.36 8.65
N ASP A 230 -26.93 14.18 7.55
CA ASP A 230 -27.18 13.15 6.55
C ASP A 230 -26.51 11.80 6.83
N CYS A 231 -25.83 11.62 7.98
CA CYS A 231 -25.09 10.40 8.29
C CYS A 231 -25.96 9.13 8.33
N LEU A 232 -27.25 9.26 8.55
CA LEU A 232 -28.25 8.18 8.49
C LEU A 232 -29.12 8.27 7.24
N SER A 233 -28.73 9.03 6.22
CA SER A 233 -29.46 9.10 4.94
C SER A 233 -29.47 7.75 4.20
N ARG A 234 -30.25 7.65 3.13
CA ARG A 234 -30.36 6.42 2.30
C ARG A 234 -30.90 5.18 3.06
N GLY A 235 -31.63 5.39 4.16
CA GLY A 235 -32.23 4.31 4.95
C GLY A 235 -31.29 3.61 5.94
N HIS A 236 -30.12 4.21 6.20
CA HIS A 236 -29.20 3.70 7.22
C HIS A 236 -29.78 3.93 8.62
N SER A 237 -29.64 2.93 9.49
CA SER A 237 -29.96 3.05 10.91
C SER A 237 -28.71 3.31 11.74
N VAL A 238 -28.92 3.77 12.98
CA VAL A 238 -27.83 3.90 13.95
C VAL A 238 -27.08 2.58 14.16
N ASP A 239 -27.81 1.46 14.21
CA ASP A 239 -27.19 0.14 14.38
C ASP A 239 -26.34 -0.23 13.16
N MET A 240 -26.81 0.03 11.94
CA MET A 240 -26.00 -0.17 10.73
C MET A 240 -24.71 0.66 10.75
N MET A 241 -24.79 1.92 11.15
CA MET A 241 -23.65 2.82 11.26
C MET A 241 -22.63 2.33 12.30
N LEU A 242 -23.07 1.95 13.49
CA LEU A 242 -22.19 1.46 14.55
C LEU A 242 -21.65 0.04 14.27
N SER A 243 -22.41 -0.80 13.57
CA SER A 243 -21.96 -2.14 13.22
C SER A 243 -21.06 -2.18 11.99
N TYR A 244 -20.92 -1.07 11.25
CA TYR A 244 -20.03 -0.97 10.09
C TYR A 244 -18.61 -1.43 10.43
N GLY A 245 -18.00 -0.81 11.42
CA GLY A 245 -16.64 -1.08 11.86
C GLY A 245 -16.56 -1.74 13.24
N ARG A 246 -17.48 -2.64 13.60
CA ARG A 246 -17.41 -3.37 14.87
C ARG A 246 -16.20 -4.31 14.89
N LEU A 247 -15.31 -4.12 15.86
CA LEU A 247 -14.09 -4.89 16.02
C LEU A 247 -14.31 -6.13 16.91
N PRO A 248 -13.49 -7.18 16.80
CA PRO A 248 -13.66 -8.43 17.57
C PRO A 248 -13.70 -8.24 19.08
N GLY A 249 -12.92 -7.30 19.66
CA GLY A 249 -12.92 -6.96 21.07
C GLY A 249 -14.10 -6.10 21.54
N GLY A 250 -15.08 -5.84 20.66
CA GLY A 250 -16.26 -5.04 20.97
C GLY A 250 -16.09 -3.53 20.84
N LYS A 251 -14.91 -3.05 20.46
CA LYS A 251 -14.68 -1.66 20.05
C LYS A 251 -15.32 -1.37 18.70
N ILE A 252 -15.37 -0.11 18.31
CA ILE A 252 -16.03 0.35 17.08
C ILE A 252 -15.06 1.27 16.34
N MET A 253 -14.67 0.90 15.14
CA MET A 253 -13.96 1.77 14.21
C MET A 253 -14.96 2.75 13.57
N LEU A 254 -14.93 4.01 13.99
CA LEU A 254 -15.69 5.08 13.35
C LEU A 254 -14.93 5.59 12.13
N ASN A 255 -15.27 5.05 10.99
CA ASN A 255 -14.79 5.41 9.65
C ASN A 255 -15.99 5.41 8.70
N TRP A 256 -16.97 6.32 8.96
CA TRP A 256 -18.25 6.30 8.27
C TRP A 256 -18.23 7.22 7.04
N PRO A 257 -18.41 6.67 5.81
CA PRO A 257 -18.25 7.44 4.57
C PRO A 257 -19.41 8.39 4.27
N ILE A 258 -20.59 8.19 4.91
CA ILE A 258 -21.80 8.96 4.59
C ILE A 258 -21.95 10.09 5.59
N ALA A 259 -21.60 11.32 5.18
CA ALA A 259 -21.63 12.50 6.04
C ALA A 259 -21.03 12.26 7.45
N GLY A 260 -20.02 11.37 7.52
CA GLY A 260 -19.30 11.02 8.74
C GLY A 260 -18.05 11.87 8.94
N ASN A 261 -16.94 11.19 9.22
CA ASN A 261 -15.66 11.81 9.58
C ASN A 261 -14.68 12.01 8.44
N ASP A 262 -15.08 11.81 7.17
CA ASP A 262 -14.28 12.21 6.01
C ASP A 262 -14.07 13.73 5.98
N CYS A 263 -12.87 14.17 5.60
CA CYS A 263 -12.44 15.55 5.57
C CYS A 263 -11.66 15.86 4.29
N TYR A 264 -12.10 16.86 3.54
CA TYR A 264 -11.34 17.34 2.39
C TYR A 264 -10.24 18.30 2.84
N VAL A 265 -9.01 18.00 2.45
CA VAL A 265 -7.85 18.87 2.65
C VAL A 265 -7.17 19.08 1.30
N LYS A 266 -7.36 20.28 0.75
CA LYS A 266 -6.77 20.62 -0.54
C LYS A 266 -5.24 20.51 -0.51
N ASP A 267 -4.68 19.88 -1.54
CA ASP A 267 -3.23 19.75 -1.76
C ASP A 267 -2.43 19.11 -0.60
N VAL A 268 -3.08 18.33 0.28
CA VAL A 268 -2.44 17.72 1.46
C VAL A 268 -1.16 16.94 1.12
N THR A 269 -1.11 16.31 -0.05
CA THR A 269 0.05 15.53 -0.52
C THR A 269 1.26 16.40 -0.87
N ARG A 270 1.07 17.71 -1.08
CA ARG A 270 2.13 18.66 -1.48
C ARG A 270 2.47 19.66 -0.38
N MET A 271 1.74 19.63 0.73
CA MET A 271 1.97 20.55 1.84
C MET A 271 3.32 20.32 2.51
N PRO A 272 4.02 21.39 2.93
CA PRO A 272 5.11 21.27 3.88
C PRO A 272 4.63 20.58 5.18
N PRO A 273 5.51 19.89 5.92
CA PRO A 273 5.13 19.19 7.15
C PRO A 273 4.41 20.07 8.19
N SER A 274 4.84 21.33 8.35
CA SER A 274 4.19 22.29 9.27
C SER A 274 2.74 22.58 8.92
N ASP A 275 2.46 22.81 7.64
CA ASP A 275 1.12 23.14 7.16
C ASP A 275 0.22 21.90 7.17
N ARG A 276 0.82 20.73 6.89
CA ARG A 276 0.15 19.44 7.00
C ARG A 276 -0.29 19.14 8.42
N ALA A 277 0.53 19.45 9.43
CA ALA A 277 0.16 19.28 10.83
C ALA A 277 -1.11 20.09 11.19
N VAL A 278 -1.24 21.32 10.72
CA VAL A 278 -2.44 22.15 10.90
C VAL A 278 -3.66 21.55 10.20
N ALA A 279 -3.47 21.02 8.99
CA ALA A 279 -4.53 20.37 8.22
C ALA A 279 -5.03 19.08 8.89
N VAL A 280 -4.11 18.27 9.42
CA VAL A 280 -4.41 17.06 10.20
C VAL A 280 -5.19 17.38 11.47
N ASP A 281 -4.81 18.44 12.19
CA ASP A 281 -5.56 18.89 13.36
C ASP A 281 -6.99 19.35 13.00
N SER A 282 -7.19 19.94 11.82
CA SER A 282 -8.52 20.24 11.29
C SER A 282 -9.34 18.97 11.05
N ALA A 283 -8.75 17.93 10.46
CA ALA A 283 -9.43 16.65 10.25
C ALA A 283 -9.79 15.96 11.57
N LYS A 284 -8.90 16.07 12.57
CA LYS A 284 -9.16 15.58 13.94
C LYS A 284 -10.38 16.27 14.54
N ARG A 285 -10.52 17.60 14.38
CA ARG A 285 -11.72 18.32 14.84
C ARG A 285 -12.99 17.86 14.13
N VAL A 286 -12.94 17.57 12.82
CA VAL A 286 -14.08 16.99 12.09
C VAL A 286 -14.47 15.63 12.67
N ALA A 287 -13.52 14.76 12.94
CA ALA A 287 -13.78 13.44 13.53
C ALA A 287 -14.39 13.54 14.93
N LEU A 288 -13.84 14.41 15.78
CA LEU A 288 -14.39 14.68 17.12
C LEU A 288 -15.80 15.28 17.02
N GLY A 289 -16.05 16.17 16.04
CA GLY A 289 -17.38 16.70 15.76
C GLY A 289 -18.39 15.60 15.41
N TYR A 290 -17.96 14.60 14.65
CA TYR A 290 -18.79 13.43 14.32
C TYR A 290 -19.12 12.59 15.57
N LEU A 291 -18.13 12.32 16.43
CA LEU A 291 -18.38 11.64 17.71
C LEU A 291 -19.31 12.45 18.61
N TYR A 292 -19.10 13.76 18.70
CA TYR A 292 -19.98 14.65 19.47
C TYR A 292 -21.41 14.63 18.92
N TYR A 293 -21.60 14.62 17.60
CA TYR A 293 -22.91 14.46 16.95
C TYR A 293 -23.60 13.15 17.36
N ILE A 294 -22.87 12.04 17.32
CA ILE A 294 -23.36 10.73 17.76
C ILE A 294 -23.83 10.79 19.22
N GLN A 295 -23.05 11.41 20.09
CA GLN A 295 -23.36 11.51 21.51
C GLN A 295 -24.51 12.48 21.81
N LYS A 296 -24.51 13.62 21.15
CA LYS A 296 -25.41 14.73 21.47
C LYS A 296 -26.73 14.66 20.70
N GLU A 297 -26.66 14.51 19.37
CA GLU A 297 -27.84 14.58 18.50
C GLU A 297 -28.52 13.22 18.34
N LEU A 298 -27.73 12.12 18.25
CA LEU A 298 -28.28 10.77 18.23
C LEU A 298 -28.53 10.20 19.65
N GLY A 299 -28.10 10.89 20.70
CA GLY A 299 -28.35 10.53 22.10
C GLY A 299 -27.51 9.37 22.64
N LEU A 300 -26.47 8.94 21.94
CA LEU A 300 -25.63 7.78 22.31
C LEU A 300 -24.46 8.20 23.22
N ARG A 301 -24.77 8.75 24.38
CA ARG A 301 -23.77 9.28 25.34
C ARG A 301 -22.86 8.20 25.91
N ASN A 302 -23.26 6.95 25.87
CA ASN A 302 -22.46 5.81 26.31
C ASN A 302 -21.37 5.40 25.31
N ILE A 303 -21.40 5.89 24.08
CA ILE A 303 -20.32 5.69 23.11
C ILE A 303 -19.25 6.76 23.36
N GLY A 304 -18.01 6.32 23.62
CA GLY A 304 -16.89 7.20 23.88
C GLY A 304 -15.61 6.72 23.20
N ILE A 305 -14.54 7.50 23.28
CA ILE A 305 -13.20 7.10 22.79
C ILE A 305 -12.73 5.91 23.63
N ALA A 306 -12.19 4.86 22.98
CA ALA A 306 -11.56 3.74 23.67
C ALA A 306 -10.30 4.20 24.42
N GLU A 307 -10.21 3.91 25.72
CA GLU A 307 -9.17 4.48 26.60
C GLU A 307 -7.83 3.72 26.51
N ASP A 308 -7.81 2.51 25.94
CA ASP A 308 -6.67 1.59 25.97
C ASP A 308 -6.13 1.20 24.58
N GLU A 309 -6.59 1.88 23.51
CA GLU A 309 -6.24 1.48 22.15
C GLU A 309 -4.91 2.07 21.70
N TYR A 310 -4.70 3.37 21.81
CA TYR A 310 -3.51 4.04 21.28
C TYR A 310 -2.59 4.54 22.40
N PRO A 311 -1.27 4.62 22.14
CA PRO A 311 -0.31 5.18 23.10
C PRO A 311 -0.29 6.72 23.03
N THR A 312 -1.46 7.36 22.98
CA THR A 312 -1.65 8.81 22.90
C THR A 312 -2.44 9.31 24.11
N ASP A 313 -2.15 10.53 24.57
CA ASP A 313 -2.81 11.12 25.74
C ASP A 313 -4.32 11.33 25.55
N ASP A 314 -4.76 11.50 24.30
CA ASP A 314 -6.16 11.73 23.96
C ASP A 314 -6.92 10.47 23.48
N GLY A 315 -6.25 9.31 23.44
CA GLY A 315 -6.82 8.03 23.01
C GLY A 315 -7.17 7.97 21.52
N LEU A 316 -6.65 8.90 20.71
CA LEU A 316 -6.90 8.96 19.27
C LEU A 316 -5.72 8.37 18.47
N PRO A 317 -5.94 7.97 17.22
CA PRO A 317 -4.90 7.54 16.29
C PRO A 317 -3.76 8.57 16.18
N MET A 318 -2.56 8.10 15.88
CA MET A 318 -1.36 8.92 15.78
C MET A 318 -1.28 9.71 14.48
N ILE A 319 -1.85 9.17 13.41
CA ILE A 319 -1.89 9.77 12.07
C ILE A 319 -3.30 9.66 11.48
N PRO A 320 -3.69 10.51 10.52
CA PRO A 320 -4.93 10.31 9.77
C PRO A 320 -4.79 9.19 8.74
N TYR A 321 -5.91 8.68 8.27
CA TYR A 321 -5.99 7.81 7.11
C TYR A 321 -5.93 8.65 5.83
N TYR A 322 -4.82 8.55 5.11
CA TYR A 322 -4.66 9.10 3.78
C TYR A 322 -5.08 8.05 2.73
N ARG A 323 -6.05 8.39 1.86
CA ARG A 323 -6.48 7.53 0.74
C ARG A 323 -5.69 7.78 -0.53
N ASP A 324 -5.01 8.91 -0.61
CA ASP A 324 -4.25 9.34 -1.77
C ASP A 324 -2.86 9.84 -1.38
N SER A 325 -1.96 9.87 -2.35
CA SER A 325 -0.57 10.24 -2.16
C SER A 325 -0.07 11.04 -3.37
N ARG A 326 1.19 11.46 -3.36
CA ARG A 326 1.89 11.76 -4.60
C ARG A 326 1.95 10.47 -5.42
N ARG A 327 1.69 10.56 -6.70
CA ARG A 327 1.86 9.45 -7.63
C ARG A 327 3.11 9.71 -8.44
N ILE A 328 4.13 8.85 -8.31
CA ILE A 328 5.42 9.03 -9.01
C ILE A 328 5.25 8.84 -10.52
N GLU A 329 6.24 9.33 -11.29
CA GLU A 329 6.43 8.94 -12.67
C GLU A 329 7.30 7.69 -12.74
N GLY A 330 6.66 6.52 -12.76
CA GLY A 330 7.31 5.19 -12.83
C GLY A 330 7.48 4.69 -14.25
N GLU A 331 8.25 3.61 -14.43
CA GLU A 331 8.44 2.92 -15.71
C GLU A 331 7.11 2.49 -16.35
N VAL A 332 6.12 2.21 -15.52
CA VAL A 332 4.72 1.93 -15.90
C VAL A 332 3.81 2.86 -15.10
N THR A 333 2.88 3.54 -15.78
CA THR A 333 1.73 4.17 -15.12
C THR A 333 0.52 3.27 -15.31
N PHE A 334 0.10 2.61 -14.23
CA PHE A 334 -1.01 1.65 -14.27
C PHE A 334 -2.36 2.39 -14.23
N SER A 335 -3.27 2.00 -15.10
CA SER A 335 -4.53 2.70 -15.33
C SER A 335 -5.75 1.80 -15.17
N LEU A 336 -6.95 2.41 -15.14
CA LEU A 336 -8.21 1.67 -15.12
C LEU A 336 -8.34 0.73 -16.34
N ALA A 337 -7.81 1.12 -17.50
CA ALA A 337 -7.88 0.28 -18.70
C ALA A 337 -7.09 -1.03 -18.56
N ASP A 338 -6.00 -1.00 -17.76
CA ASP A 338 -5.19 -2.18 -17.47
C ASP A 338 -5.88 -3.10 -16.46
N ILE A 339 -6.61 -2.52 -15.49
CA ILE A 339 -7.43 -3.26 -14.53
C ILE A 339 -8.64 -3.91 -15.23
N ASP A 340 -9.35 -3.14 -16.04
CA ASP A 340 -10.58 -3.56 -16.72
C ASP A 340 -10.33 -4.70 -17.73
N ARG A 341 -9.19 -4.67 -18.39
CA ARG A 341 -8.78 -5.64 -19.41
C ARG A 341 -7.36 -6.17 -19.19
N PRO A 342 -7.14 -7.04 -18.19
CA PRO A 342 -5.80 -7.46 -17.74
C PRO A 342 -4.89 -8.02 -18.83
N TYR A 343 -5.46 -8.61 -19.89
CA TYR A 343 -4.71 -9.20 -21.00
C TYR A 343 -4.71 -8.34 -22.27
N SER A 344 -5.13 -7.07 -22.22
CA SER A 344 -5.12 -6.17 -23.39
C SER A 344 -3.71 -5.69 -23.78
N ASN A 345 -2.74 -5.84 -22.90
CA ASN A 345 -1.33 -5.53 -23.09
C ASN A 345 -0.46 -6.60 -22.40
N SER A 346 0.84 -6.37 -22.30
CA SER A 346 1.80 -7.31 -21.73
C SER A 346 2.12 -7.11 -20.24
N LEU A 347 1.50 -6.15 -19.56
CA LEU A 347 1.83 -5.79 -18.18
C LEU A 347 1.62 -6.93 -17.17
N TYR A 348 0.62 -7.81 -17.41
CA TYR A 348 0.39 -8.99 -16.58
C TYR A 348 1.62 -9.90 -16.45
N ARG A 349 2.56 -9.86 -17.43
CA ARG A 349 3.80 -10.61 -17.37
C ARG A 349 4.75 -10.12 -16.27
N THR A 350 4.53 -8.91 -15.79
CA THR A 350 5.35 -8.30 -14.73
C THR A 350 4.63 -8.23 -13.39
N ALA A 351 3.58 -9.03 -13.22
CA ALA A 351 2.75 -9.08 -12.03
C ALA A 351 3.55 -9.34 -10.75
N ILE A 352 3.28 -8.54 -9.70
CA ILE A 352 3.95 -8.63 -8.39
C ILE A 352 2.98 -8.63 -7.21
N ALA A 353 1.74 -8.26 -7.44
CA ALA A 353 0.68 -8.19 -6.45
C ALA A 353 -0.66 -8.44 -7.13
N VAL A 354 -1.68 -8.81 -6.38
CA VAL A 354 -3.03 -9.04 -6.88
C VAL A 354 -4.05 -8.23 -6.11
N GLY A 355 -5.16 -7.87 -6.78
CA GLY A 355 -6.28 -7.17 -6.16
C GLY A 355 -7.61 -7.66 -6.69
N ASP A 356 -8.64 -7.69 -5.83
CA ASP A 356 -9.98 -8.14 -6.19
C ASP A 356 -11.08 -7.13 -5.84
N TYR A 357 -10.71 -5.96 -5.31
CA TYR A 357 -11.67 -4.94 -4.88
C TYR A 357 -12.02 -4.00 -6.04
N PRO A 358 -13.26 -3.50 -6.12
CA PRO A 358 -13.64 -2.51 -7.14
C PRO A 358 -12.94 -1.17 -6.91
N VAL A 359 -13.06 -0.27 -7.89
CA VAL A 359 -12.58 1.10 -7.74
C VAL A 359 -13.38 1.81 -6.66
N ASP A 360 -12.72 2.25 -5.59
CA ASP A 360 -13.32 2.93 -4.45
C ASP A 360 -12.71 4.32 -4.24
N HIS A 361 -13.55 5.36 -4.33
CA HIS A 361 -13.16 6.76 -4.24
C HIS A 361 -13.99 7.52 -3.20
N HIS A 362 -13.32 8.35 -2.42
CA HIS A 362 -13.92 9.23 -1.43
C HIS A 362 -13.64 10.70 -1.79
N HIS A 363 -14.65 11.38 -2.33
CA HIS A 363 -14.55 12.78 -2.76
C HIS A 363 -15.75 13.64 -2.29
N TYR A 364 -16.62 13.10 -1.44
CA TYR A 364 -17.89 13.76 -1.10
C TYR A 364 -17.73 15.07 -0.32
N ARG A 365 -16.60 15.26 0.36
CA ARG A 365 -16.27 16.51 1.07
C ARG A 365 -15.55 17.51 0.17
N ASN A 366 -15.01 17.07 -0.98
CA ASN A 366 -14.41 17.96 -1.98
C ASN A 366 -15.52 18.82 -2.61
N PRO A 367 -15.40 20.17 -2.59
CA PRO A 367 -16.40 21.07 -3.19
C PRO A 367 -16.64 20.79 -4.69
N ASP A 368 -15.61 20.34 -5.39
CA ASP A 368 -15.63 20.09 -6.84
C ASP A 368 -15.91 18.60 -7.17
N TRP A 369 -16.37 17.80 -6.20
CA TRP A 369 -16.54 16.34 -6.38
C TRP A 369 -17.45 15.96 -7.56
N ARG A 370 -18.44 16.82 -7.89
CA ARG A 370 -19.39 16.56 -9.00
C ARG A 370 -18.74 16.66 -10.37
N ASP A 371 -17.61 17.35 -10.47
CA ASP A 371 -16.83 17.50 -11.71
C ASP A 371 -15.83 16.37 -11.89
N LEU A 372 -15.68 15.49 -10.87
CA LEU A 372 -14.82 14.33 -10.94
C LEU A 372 -15.56 13.13 -11.57
N PRO A 373 -14.84 12.17 -12.16
CA PRO A 373 -15.44 10.94 -12.67
C PRO A 373 -16.17 10.18 -11.55
N GLN A 374 -17.45 9.88 -11.77
CA GLN A 374 -18.28 9.12 -10.83
C GLN A 374 -18.10 7.61 -11.12
N LEU A 375 -16.94 7.07 -10.74
CA LEU A 375 -16.54 5.68 -11.01
C LEU A 375 -16.56 4.81 -9.74
N GLU A 376 -17.22 5.29 -8.68
CA GLU A 376 -17.36 4.55 -7.43
C GLU A 376 -17.96 3.16 -7.70
N PHE A 377 -17.25 2.13 -7.24
CA PHE A 377 -17.58 0.72 -7.48
C PHE A 377 -17.72 0.36 -8.97
N HIS A 378 -16.94 1.04 -9.83
CA HIS A 378 -16.86 0.65 -11.23
C HIS A 378 -16.53 -0.85 -11.35
N PRO A 379 -17.32 -1.63 -12.12
CA PRO A 379 -17.13 -3.05 -12.22
C PRO A 379 -15.85 -3.39 -12.97
N VAL A 380 -14.95 -4.09 -12.30
CA VAL A 380 -13.69 -4.60 -12.83
C VAL A 380 -13.52 -6.07 -12.44
N PRO A 381 -12.76 -6.89 -13.19
CA PRO A 381 -12.32 -8.21 -12.72
C PRO A 381 -11.30 -8.05 -11.58
N SER A 382 -10.91 -9.13 -10.93
CA SER A 382 -9.67 -9.13 -10.17
C SER A 382 -8.46 -8.96 -11.10
N PHE A 383 -7.38 -8.37 -10.62
CA PHE A 383 -6.28 -7.88 -11.44
C PHE A 383 -4.92 -8.15 -10.80
N SER A 384 -3.86 -8.00 -11.59
CA SER A 384 -2.48 -8.04 -11.12
C SER A 384 -1.83 -6.68 -11.31
N VAL A 385 -0.98 -6.29 -10.36
CA VAL A 385 -0.22 -5.03 -10.39
C VAL A 385 1.16 -5.28 -11.01
N PRO A 386 1.60 -4.49 -12.00
CA PRO A 386 2.88 -4.67 -12.66
C PRO A 386 4.06 -4.10 -11.85
N PHE A 387 5.23 -4.73 -11.93
CA PHE A 387 6.46 -4.34 -11.24
C PHE A 387 6.87 -2.88 -11.49
N GLY A 388 6.74 -2.41 -12.72
CA GLY A 388 7.21 -1.08 -13.13
C GLY A 388 6.50 0.11 -12.44
N VAL A 389 5.40 -0.13 -11.70
CA VAL A 389 4.71 0.95 -10.96
C VAL A 389 5.52 1.50 -9.80
N MET A 390 6.42 0.69 -9.21
CA MET A 390 7.23 1.08 -8.06
C MET A 390 8.64 1.54 -8.43
N VAL A 391 9.02 1.48 -9.71
CA VAL A 391 10.35 1.85 -10.21
C VAL A 391 10.29 3.23 -10.86
N PRO A 392 10.87 4.28 -10.27
CA PRO A 392 10.92 5.61 -10.88
C PRO A 392 11.71 5.63 -12.18
N LYS A 393 11.27 6.41 -13.17
CA LYS A 393 11.98 6.53 -14.46
C LYS A 393 13.37 7.18 -14.35
N GLU A 394 13.54 8.09 -13.42
CA GLU A 394 14.74 8.93 -13.35
C GLU A 394 15.68 8.56 -12.20
N ALA A 395 15.36 7.52 -11.42
CA ALA A 395 16.21 7.07 -10.31
C ALA A 395 16.47 5.57 -10.39
N GLU A 396 17.67 5.13 -10.02
CA GLU A 396 18.14 3.76 -10.23
C GLU A 396 18.17 2.90 -8.97
N ASP A 397 18.21 3.53 -7.79
CA ASP A 397 18.42 2.89 -6.49
C ASP A 397 17.39 3.33 -5.44
N ILE A 398 16.21 3.73 -5.90
CA ILE A 398 15.04 3.99 -5.06
C ILE A 398 13.81 3.22 -5.61
N LEU A 399 13.06 2.60 -4.71
CA LEU A 399 11.71 2.10 -4.98
C LEU A 399 10.70 2.96 -4.24
N VAL A 400 9.52 3.12 -4.82
CA VAL A 400 8.41 3.84 -4.20
C VAL A 400 7.22 2.91 -4.11
N ILE A 401 6.69 2.77 -2.91
CA ILE A 401 5.60 1.86 -2.60
C ILE A 401 4.43 2.61 -1.95
N GLU A 402 3.58 1.93 -1.22
CA GLU A 402 2.36 2.48 -0.64
C GLU A 402 1.45 3.09 -1.73
N LYS A 403 0.74 4.14 -1.40
CA LYS A 403 -0.16 4.86 -2.31
C LYS A 403 0.56 5.78 -3.31
N ALA A 404 1.92 5.86 -3.19
CA ALA A 404 2.75 6.74 -4.01
C ALA A 404 3.22 6.09 -5.32
N VAL A 405 2.93 4.81 -5.56
CA VAL A 405 3.25 4.11 -6.81
C VAL A 405 2.69 4.83 -8.05
N SER A 406 3.26 4.51 -9.22
CA SER A 406 2.88 5.11 -10.51
C SER A 406 1.56 4.54 -11.03
N VAL A 407 0.47 5.16 -10.63
CA VAL A 407 -0.90 4.81 -11.03
C VAL A 407 -1.69 6.06 -11.37
N THR A 408 -2.76 5.91 -12.16
CA THR A 408 -3.70 7.02 -12.36
C THR A 408 -4.57 7.23 -11.11
N CYS A 409 -5.10 8.45 -10.92
CA CYS A 409 -6.01 8.76 -9.81
C CYS A 409 -7.15 7.73 -9.69
N VAL A 410 -7.76 7.35 -10.81
CA VAL A 410 -8.86 6.38 -10.83
C VAL A 410 -8.38 4.98 -10.40
N ALA A 411 -7.27 4.50 -10.95
CA ALA A 411 -6.73 3.19 -10.60
C ALA A 411 -6.28 3.12 -9.14
N ASN A 412 -5.82 4.24 -8.56
CA ASN A 412 -5.48 4.32 -7.15
C ASN A 412 -6.64 3.86 -6.24
N GLY A 413 -7.89 4.11 -6.62
CA GLY A 413 -9.06 3.64 -5.88
C GLY A 413 -9.11 2.12 -5.64
N ALA A 414 -8.49 1.32 -6.50
CA ALA A 414 -8.41 -0.13 -6.33
C ALA A 414 -7.05 -0.61 -5.78
N ILE A 415 -5.96 0.15 -6.04
CA ILE A 415 -4.59 -0.29 -5.70
C ILE A 415 -4.17 0.13 -4.30
N ARG A 416 -4.72 1.22 -3.75
CA ARG A 416 -4.42 1.73 -2.41
C ARG A 416 -4.86 0.80 -1.26
N LEU A 417 -5.57 -0.27 -1.55
CA LEU A 417 -6.10 -1.16 -0.54
C LEU A 417 -5.00 -2.00 0.10
N GLN A 418 -5.10 -2.19 1.40
CA GLN A 418 -3.97 -2.65 2.21
C GLN A 418 -3.43 -4.04 1.85
N PRO A 419 -4.25 -5.03 1.41
CA PRO A 419 -3.70 -6.28 0.91
C PRO A 419 -2.74 -6.06 -0.27
N VAL A 420 -3.16 -5.25 -1.25
CA VAL A 420 -2.35 -4.92 -2.44
C VAL A 420 -1.08 -4.16 -2.04
N VAL A 421 -1.20 -3.21 -1.13
CA VAL A 421 -0.06 -2.42 -0.60
C VAL A 421 0.97 -3.32 0.10
N MET A 422 0.52 -4.29 0.91
CA MET A 422 1.41 -5.26 1.57
C MET A 422 2.15 -6.14 0.56
N GLU A 423 1.46 -6.60 -0.49
CA GLU A 423 2.03 -7.43 -1.55
C GLU A 423 3.04 -6.64 -2.40
N ILE A 424 2.74 -5.37 -2.75
CA ILE A 424 3.69 -4.46 -3.41
C ILE A 424 4.93 -4.27 -2.53
N GLY A 425 4.75 -4.04 -1.22
CA GLY A 425 5.85 -3.93 -0.27
C GLY A 425 6.71 -5.19 -0.22
N GLN A 426 6.08 -6.36 -0.15
CA GLN A 426 6.79 -7.64 -0.19
C GLN A 426 7.63 -7.79 -1.46
N ALA A 427 7.07 -7.48 -2.63
CA ALA A 427 7.77 -7.52 -3.91
C ALA A 427 8.95 -6.52 -3.96
N ALA A 428 8.75 -5.31 -3.43
CA ALA A 428 9.81 -4.30 -3.33
C ALA A 428 10.97 -4.80 -2.45
N GLY A 429 10.67 -5.46 -1.35
CA GLY A 429 11.66 -6.08 -0.47
C GLY A 429 12.50 -7.14 -1.17
N ILE A 430 11.86 -8.01 -1.97
CA ILE A 430 12.57 -9.01 -2.79
C ILE A 430 13.45 -8.31 -3.82
N ALA A 431 12.89 -7.35 -4.55
CA ALA A 431 13.61 -6.64 -5.60
C ALA A 431 14.85 -5.90 -5.07
N ALA A 432 14.72 -5.23 -3.93
CA ALA A 432 15.83 -4.55 -3.26
C ALA A 432 16.93 -5.53 -2.83
N ALA A 433 16.57 -6.67 -2.21
CA ALA A 433 17.54 -7.68 -1.83
C ALA A 433 18.26 -8.32 -3.03
N VAL A 434 17.53 -8.55 -4.14
CA VAL A 434 18.11 -9.05 -5.40
C VAL A 434 19.11 -8.03 -5.96
N ALA A 435 18.73 -6.74 -6.03
CA ALA A 435 19.59 -5.69 -6.54
C ALA A 435 20.86 -5.52 -5.67
N ALA A 436 20.72 -5.48 -4.34
CA ALA A 436 21.84 -5.38 -3.41
C ALA A 436 22.81 -6.55 -3.57
N ARG A 437 22.31 -7.79 -3.67
CA ARG A 437 23.13 -8.98 -3.87
C ARG A 437 23.88 -8.95 -5.21
N ARG A 438 23.24 -8.52 -6.30
CA ARG A 438 23.84 -8.43 -7.63
C ARG A 438 24.89 -7.34 -7.71
N ALA A 439 24.68 -6.24 -7.01
CA ALA A 439 25.64 -5.13 -6.98
C ALA A 439 27.01 -5.54 -6.38
N GLY A 440 27.03 -6.47 -5.42
CA GLY A 440 28.28 -7.01 -4.85
C GLY A 440 29.22 -5.94 -4.27
N GLY A 441 28.65 -4.82 -3.82
CA GLY A 441 29.39 -3.64 -3.32
C GLY A 441 29.53 -2.49 -4.33
N ALA A 442 29.05 -2.64 -5.59
CA ALA A 442 28.88 -1.54 -6.54
C ALA A 442 27.50 -0.88 -6.36
N GLN A 443 27.19 0.13 -7.17
CA GLN A 443 25.88 0.76 -7.14
C GLN A 443 24.79 -0.20 -7.67
N PRO A 444 23.71 -0.46 -6.89
CA PRO A 444 22.59 -1.25 -7.36
C PRO A 444 21.79 -0.50 -8.43
N CYS A 445 21.27 -1.23 -9.41
CA CYS A 445 20.34 -0.71 -10.41
C CYS A 445 19.04 -1.51 -10.41
N LEU A 446 17.95 -0.90 -9.95
CA LEU A 446 16.65 -1.55 -9.82
C LEU A 446 15.97 -1.82 -11.17
N ARG A 447 16.33 -1.08 -12.23
CA ARG A 447 15.84 -1.34 -13.59
C ARG A 447 16.44 -2.59 -14.22
N GLU A 448 17.60 -3.04 -13.73
CA GLU A 448 18.29 -4.25 -14.19
C GLU A 448 17.89 -5.51 -13.41
N VAL A 449 17.04 -5.36 -12.40
CA VAL A 449 16.51 -6.49 -11.65
C VAL A 449 15.64 -7.36 -12.56
N SER A 450 15.90 -8.66 -12.59
CA SER A 450 15.05 -9.58 -13.32
C SER A 450 13.67 -9.67 -12.67
N VAL A 451 12.65 -9.28 -13.42
CA VAL A 451 11.25 -9.41 -12.98
C VAL A 451 10.94 -10.85 -12.62
N ARG A 452 11.46 -11.82 -13.40
CA ARG A 452 11.27 -13.26 -13.14
C ARG A 452 11.88 -13.71 -11.82
N GLU A 453 13.06 -13.17 -11.45
CA GLU A 453 13.68 -13.48 -10.15
C GLU A 453 12.84 -12.92 -8.98
N VAL A 454 12.27 -11.74 -9.13
CA VAL A 454 11.34 -11.17 -8.13
C VAL A 454 10.07 -12.03 -8.02
N GLN A 455 9.49 -12.42 -9.14
CA GLN A 455 8.30 -13.27 -9.19
C GLN A 455 8.54 -14.65 -8.56
N GLU A 456 9.69 -15.28 -8.81
CA GLU A 456 10.07 -16.51 -8.12
C GLU A 456 10.19 -16.32 -6.60
N GLY A 457 10.76 -15.18 -6.17
CA GLY A 457 10.81 -14.83 -4.75
C GLY A 457 9.41 -14.67 -4.12
N ILE A 458 8.47 -14.07 -4.87
CA ILE A 458 7.06 -13.95 -4.43
C ILE A 458 6.42 -15.34 -4.29
N LEU A 459 6.56 -16.20 -5.29
CA LEU A 459 6.03 -17.56 -5.26
C LEU A 459 6.65 -18.40 -4.13
N ALA A 460 7.96 -18.28 -3.91
CA ALA A 460 8.67 -18.96 -2.83
C ALA A 460 8.18 -18.52 -1.44
N ALA A 461 7.70 -17.28 -1.32
CA ALA A 461 7.08 -16.74 -0.12
C ALA A 461 5.56 -17.02 -0.05
N GLY A 462 4.99 -17.84 -0.94
CA GLY A 462 3.56 -18.15 -0.99
C GLY A 462 2.67 -17.03 -1.50
N GLY A 463 3.25 -16.01 -2.17
CA GLY A 463 2.50 -14.90 -2.77
C GLY A 463 1.89 -15.25 -4.12
N TYR A 464 0.90 -14.47 -4.55
CA TYR A 464 0.24 -14.62 -5.85
C TYR A 464 0.87 -13.71 -6.90
N LEU A 465 0.95 -14.19 -8.16
CA LEU A 465 1.21 -13.37 -9.35
C LEU A 465 -0.10 -13.06 -10.09
N MET A 466 -0.97 -14.05 -10.14
CA MET A 466 -2.26 -14.00 -10.81
C MET A 466 -3.38 -14.25 -9.80
N PRO A 467 -4.48 -13.51 -9.84
CA PRO A 467 -5.54 -13.56 -8.82
C PRO A 467 -6.48 -14.77 -8.98
N TYR A 468 -5.92 -15.97 -9.10
CA TYR A 468 -6.71 -17.19 -9.33
C TYR A 468 -7.28 -17.74 -8.02
N LEU A 469 -8.62 -17.78 -7.94
CA LEU A 469 -9.35 -18.16 -6.72
C LEU A 469 -9.42 -19.68 -6.48
N ASP A 470 -9.22 -20.46 -7.52
CA ASP A 470 -9.38 -21.92 -7.50
C ASP A 470 -8.06 -22.68 -7.27
N ILE A 471 -7.02 -21.94 -6.86
CA ILE A 471 -5.76 -22.54 -6.45
C ILE A 471 -5.15 -21.74 -5.30
N THR A 472 -4.61 -22.41 -4.31
CA THR A 472 -3.98 -21.80 -3.13
C THR A 472 -2.50 -22.23 -3.02
N PRO A 473 -1.67 -21.50 -2.26
CA PRO A 473 -0.26 -21.85 -2.08
C PRO A 473 0.02 -23.28 -1.59
N ASP A 474 -0.96 -23.92 -0.95
CA ASP A 474 -0.85 -25.32 -0.48
C ASP A 474 -1.03 -26.36 -1.61
N ASP A 475 -1.55 -25.98 -2.77
CA ASP A 475 -1.69 -26.89 -3.91
C ASP A 475 -0.33 -27.07 -4.59
N PRO A 476 0.14 -28.31 -4.81
CA PRO A 476 1.45 -28.56 -5.46
C PRO A 476 1.55 -28.01 -6.88
N ARG A 477 0.44 -27.72 -7.54
CA ARG A 477 0.39 -27.12 -8.89
C ARG A 477 0.50 -25.58 -8.83
N PHE A 478 0.40 -24.97 -7.63
CA PHE A 478 0.29 -23.52 -7.47
C PHE A 478 1.36 -22.74 -8.24
N ALA A 479 2.64 -23.01 -7.98
CA ALA A 479 3.73 -22.27 -8.59
C ALA A 479 3.73 -22.38 -10.12
N ALA A 480 3.51 -23.58 -10.67
CA ALA A 480 3.42 -23.78 -12.12
C ALA A 480 2.24 -23.03 -12.75
N VAL A 481 1.05 -23.10 -12.13
CA VAL A 481 -0.14 -22.37 -12.60
C VAL A 481 0.07 -20.86 -12.57
N GLN A 482 0.69 -20.34 -11.52
CA GLN A 482 1.02 -18.91 -11.39
C GLN A 482 2.03 -18.46 -12.47
N ARG A 483 3.12 -19.24 -12.69
CA ARG A 483 4.10 -18.97 -13.74
C ARG A 483 3.46 -18.99 -15.13
N ILE A 484 2.72 -20.04 -15.47
CA ILE A 484 2.06 -20.16 -16.77
C ILE A 484 1.02 -19.04 -16.97
N GLY A 485 0.27 -18.67 -15.93
CA GLY A 485 -0.60 -17.50 -15.96
C GLY A 485 0.15 -16.21 -16.26
N ALA A 486 1.28 -15.99 -15.59
CA ALA A 486 2.13 -14.83 -15.80
C ALA A 486 2.85 -14.81 -17.15
N THR A 487 2.97 -15.93 -17.86
CA THR A 487 3.39 -15.93 -19.27
C THR A 487 2.25 -15.55 -20.22
N GLY A 488 1.01 -15.80 -19.83
CA GLY A 488 -0.19 -15.64 -20.65
C GLY A 488 -0.42 -16.80 -21.63
N ILE A 489 0.38 -17.86 -21.56
CA ILE A 489 0.17 -19.09 -22.36
C ILE A 489 -1.17 -19.74 -22.01
N MET A 490 -1.54 -19.73 -20.73
CA MET A 490 -2.89 -20.06 -20.30
C MET A 490 -3.40 -18.93 -19.37
N ARG A 491 -4.65 -18.54 -19.58
CA ARG A 491 -5.23 -17.37 -18.91
C ARG A 491 -6.43 -17.78 -18.06
N GLY A 492 -6.68 -17.03 -16.99
CA GLY A 492 -7.91 -17.15 -16.21
C GLY A 492 -9.04 -16.29 -16.77
N ASP A 493 -10.27 -16.62 -16.37
CA ASP A 493 -11.49 -15.89 -16.69
C ASP A 493 -11.86 -14.95 -15.54
N GLY A 494 -11.76 -13.65 -15.80
CA GLY A 494 -12.10 -12.60 -14.84
C GLY A 494 -13.56 -12.14 -14.95
N ARG A 495 -14.19 -11.83 -13.81
CA ARG A 495 -15.53 -11.24 -13.75
C ARG A 495 -15.69 -10.33 -12.55
N SER A 496 -16.51 -9.29 -12.73
CA SER A 496 -16.95 -8.44 -11.63
C SER A 496 -18.14 -9.06 -10.92
N VAL A 497 -18.04 -9.18 -9.60
CA VAL A 497 -19.11 -9.65 -8.72
C VAL A 497 -19.38 -8.69 -7.55
N GLY A 498 -18.80 -7.49 -7.57
CA GLY A 498 -18.97 -6.44 -6.58
C GLY A 498 -17.77 -6.27 -5.64
N TRP A 499 -17.95 -6.57 -4.35
CA TRP A 499 -16.93 -6.32 -3.31
C TRP A 499 -15.72 -7.24 -3.33
N SER A 500 -15.76 -8.35 -4.05
CA SER A 500 -14.64 -9.28 -4.23
C SER A 500 -14.75 -9.89 -5.61
N ASN A 501 -14.11 -9.24 -6.55
CA ASN A 501 -14.10 -9.65 -7.94
C ASN A 501 -13.33 -10.96 -8.12
N GLU A 502 -13.56 -11.65 -9.20
CA GLU A 502 -13.11 -13.02 -9.35
C GLU A 502 -12.29 -13.20 -10.63
N THR A 503 -11.29 -14.06 -10.54
CA THR A 503 -10.63 -14.67 -11.70
C THR A 503 -10.41 -16.15 -11.40
N TRP A 504 -10.83 -17.00 -12.33
CA TRP A 504 -10.77 -18.44 -12.21
C TRP A 504 -9.84 -19.00 -13.27
N PHE A 505 -8.82 -19.76 -12.88
CA PHE A 505 -8.01 -20.51 -13.80
C PHE A 505 -8.76 -21.73 -14.35
N ARG A 506 -9.77 -22.21 -13.64
CA ARG A 506 -10.56 -23.43 -13.92
C ARG A 506 -9.66 -24.67 -13.90
N ILE A 507 -8.91 -24.79 -12.81
CA ILE A 507 -7.77 -25.71 -12.65
C ILE A 507 -8.15 -27.18 -12.95
N ASP A 508 -9.35 -27.61 -12.61
CA ASP A 508 -9.83 -28.98 -12.76
C ASP A 508 -10.69 -29.21 -14.04
N ASP A 509 -10.93 -28.15 -14.82
CA ASP A 509 -11.64 -28.27 -16.09
C ASP A 509 -10.74 -28.92 -17.15
N PRO A 510 -11.31 -29.67 -18.12
CA PRO A 510 -10.57 -30.18 -19.26
C PRO A 510 -9.90 -29.04 -20.03
N VAL A 511 -8.62 -29.23 -20.40
CA VAL A 511 -7.90 -28.26 -21.21
C VAL A 511 -8.36 -28.32 -22.66
N ARG A 512 -8.42 -27.17 -23.33
CA ARG A 512 -8.82 -27.04 -24.72
C ARG A 512 -7.73 -26.30 -25.50
N GLU A 513 -7.52 -26.67 -26.77
CA GLU A 513 -6.48 -26.11 -27.61
C GLU A 513 -6.67 -24.59 -27.87
N ASP A 514 -7.93 -24.12 -27.98
CA ASP A 514 -8.27 -22.73 -28.19
C ASP A 514 -8.03 -21.82 -26.94
N GLU A 515 -7.66 -22.41 -25.81
CA GLU A 515 -7.30 -21.71 -24.56
C GLU A 515 -5.78 -21.64 -24.33
N ILE A 516 -4.97 -22.09 -25.28
CA ILE A 516 -3.51 -22.15 -25.20
C ILE A 516 -2.91 -21.15 -26.18
N PHE A 517 -2.21 -20.14 -25.69
CA PHE A 517 -1.67 -19.01 -26.45
C PHE A 517 -0.14 -19.12 -26.54
N LEU A 518 0.37 -19.88 -27.52
CA LEU A 518 1.80 -20.17 -27.66
C LEU A 518 2.59 -19.13 -28.45
N ASP A 519 1.94 -18.38 -29.34
CA ASP A 519 2.61 -17.60 -30.38
C ASP A 519 3.60 -16.55 -29.87
N ASP A 520 3.36 -15.96 -28.71
CA ASP A 520 4.28 -15.00 -28.12
C ASP A 520 5.62 -15.62 -27.70
N TYR A 521 5.59 -16.88 -27.26
CA TYR A 521 6.78 -17.62 -26.78
C TYR A 521 7.36 -18.55 -27.83
N TYR A 522 6.51 -19.16 -28.63
CA TYR A 522 6.86 -20.20 -29.62
C TYR A 522 6.17 -19.94 -30.97
N PRO A 523 6.53 -18.86 -31.69
CA PRO A 523 5.82 -18.43 -32.89
C PRO A 523 5.77 -19.52 -33.95
N GLY A 524 4.55 -19.81 -34.42
CA GLY A 524 4.28 -20.79 -35.46
C GLY A 524 4.53 -22.26 -35.09
N LYS A 525 4.66 -22.58 -33.79
CA LYS A 525 4.79 -23.95 -33.28
C LYS A 525 3.45 -24.49 -32.81
N THR A 526 3.21 -25.77 -33.13
CA THR A 526 2.09 -26.55 -32.60
C THR A 526 2.47 -27.24 -31.28
N LEU A 527 1.50 -27.75 -30.54
CA LEU A 527 1.75 -28.55 -29.34
C LEU A 527 2.67 -29.74 -29.65
N SER A 528 2.44 -30.42 -30.80
CA SER A 528 3.26 -31.53 -31.24
C SER A 528 4.70 -31.14 -31.59
N ASP A 529 4.91 -29.96 -32.21
CA ASP A 529 6.26 -29.45 -32.50
C ASP A 529 7.08 -29.18 -31.26
N LEU A 530 6.40 -28.92 -30.14
CA LEU A 530 7.00 -28.66 -28.83
C LEU A 530 7.11 -29.93 -27.98
N GLY A 531 6.70 -31.09 -28.50
CA GLY A 531 6.74 -32.35 -27.75
C GLY A 531 5.73 -32.44 -26.61
N LEU A 532 4.69 -31.59 -26.63
CA LEU A 532 3.63 -31.61 -25.62
C LEU A 532 2.68 -32.79 -25.89
N PRO A 533 2.11 -33.40 -24.82
CA PRO A 533 1.20 -34.54 -24.96
C PRO A 533 -0.14 -34.14 -25.63
N SER A 534 -0.93 -35.15 -26.04
CA SER A 534 -2.34 -34.95 -26.37
C SER A 534 -3.08 -34.35 -25.17
N LEU A 535 -4.07 -33.49 -25.46
CA LEU A 535 -4.90 -32.85 -24.43
C LEU A 535 -5.94 -33.79 -23.81
N ASP A 536 -6.08 -34.99 -24.37
CA ASP A 536 -7.06 -35.98 -23.94
C ASP A 536 -6.87 -36.32 -22.44
N SER A 537 -7.94 -36.18 -21.68
CA SER A 537 -7.96 -36.49 -20.23
C SER A 537 -7.07 -35.62 -19.32
N LEU A 538 -6.53 -34.51 -19.82
CA LEU A 538 -5.77 -33.57 -19.02
C LEU A 538 -6.65 -32.42 -18.51
N THR A 539 -6.45 -32.02 -17.26
CA THR A 539 -7.01 -30.79 -16.74
C THR A 539 -6.15 -29.59 -17.10
N ARG A 540 -6.70 -28.39 -17.02
CA ARG A 540 -5.96 -27.13 -17.24
C ARG A 540 -4.78 -26.99 -16.27
N GLY A 541 -4.97 -27.40 -15.00
CA GLY A 541 -3.91 -27.39 -14.00
C GLY A 541 -2.79 -28.37 -14.31
N ASP A 542 -3.13 -29.61 -14.69
CA ASP A 542 -2.12 -30.62 -15.07
C ASP A 542 -1.34 -30.18 -16.31
N PHE A 543 -2.03 -29.61 -17.29
CA PHE A 543 -1.37 -29.14 -18.51
C PHE A 543 -0.46 -27.94 -18.27
N ALA A 544 -0.85 -27.02 -17.37
CA ALA A 544 0.03 -25.94 -16.94
C ALA A 544 1.32 -26.47 -16.29
N VAL A 545 1.24 -27.48 -15.44
CA VAL A 545 2.42 -28.14 -14.86
C VAL A 545 3.29 -28.79 -15.93
N ILE A 546 2.68 -29.42 -16.94
CA ILE A 546 3.40 -30.04 -18.05
C ILE A 546 4.16 -28.98 -18.87
N ILE A 547 3.50 -27.87 -19.25
CA ILE A 547 4.14 -26.77 -19.98
C ILE A 547 5.29 -26.19 -19.16
N ASP A 548 5.06 -25.90 -17.88
CA ASP A 548 6.07 -25.33 -17.00
C ASP A 548 7.31 -26.24 -16.91
N SER A 549 7.09 -27.54 -16.72
CA SER A 549 8.16 -28.53 -16.53
C SER A 549 8.92 -28.92 -17.81
N LEU A 550 8.27 -28.90 -18.97
CA LEU A 550 8.90 -29.34 -20.22
C LEU A 550 9.50 -28.20 -21.03
N LEU A 551 8.83 -27.02 -21.01
CA LEU A 551 9.23 -25.91 -21.88
C LEU A 551 9.90 -24.77 -21.11
N HIS A 552 9.70 -24.70 -19.80
CA HIS A 552 10.23 -23.65 -18.92
C HIS A 552 10.04 -22.23 -19.51
N PRO A 553 8.85 -21.84 -20.01
CA PRO A 553 8.67 -20.57 -20.72
C PRO A 553 8.90 -19.37 -19.81
N PHE A 554 8.59 -19.51 -18.52
CA PHE A 554 8.76 -18.47 -17.55
C PHE A 554 10.24 -18.15 -17.28
N GLU A 555 11.07 -19.16 -17.09
CA GLU A 555 12.50 -19.03 -16.78
C GLU A 555 13.35 -18.74 -18.02
N SER A 556 12.98 -19.33 -19.17
CA SER A 556 13.75 -19.20 -20.42
C SER A 556 13.62 -17.85 -21.10
N ARG A 557 12.62 -17.04 -20.73
CA ARG A 557 12.36 -15.72 -21.30
C ARG A 557 12.24 -14.65 -20.23
N GLN A 558 13.19 -13.73 -20.21
CA GLN A 558 13.10 -12.53 -19.41
C GLN A 558 12.05 -11.58 -19.98
N VAL A 559 11.55 -10.69 -19.14
CA VAL A 559 10.61 -9.64 -19.54
C VAL A 559 11.15 -8.27 -19.13
N THR A 560 10.88 -7.26 -19.95
CA THR A 560 11.14 -5.87 -19.59
C THR A 560 10.17 -5.41 -18.49
N LEU A 561 10.42 -4.25 -17.88
CA LEU A 561 9.50 -3.67 -16.88
C LEU A 561 8.10 -3.36 -17.45
N THR A 562 7.97 -3.26 -18.77
CA THR A 562 6.69 -3.08 -19.48
C THR A 562 6.06 -4.39 -20.00
N GLY A 563 6.67 -5.54 -19.66
CA GLY A 563 6.15 -6.87 -19.98
C GLY A 563 6.48 -7.38 -21.39
N ALA A 564 7.27 -6.66 -22.19
CA ALA A 564 7.77 -7.18 -23.45
C ALA A 564 8.77 -8.32 -23.18
N LEU A 565 8.72 -9.36 -24.01
CA LEU A 565 9.72 -10.44 -23.94
C LEU A 565 11.07 -9.88 -24.37
N ALA A 566 12.10 -10.09 -23.53
CA ALA A 566 13.46 -9.75 -23.87
C ALA A 566 14.04 -10.77 -24.86
N GLU A 567 14.90 -10.28 -25.78
CA GLU A 567 15.58 -11.13 -26.76
C GLU A 567 16.58 -12.10 -26.12
#